data_341180c7976086a63570121e0a359b76
#
_entry.id   341180c7976086a63570121e0a359b76
#
_cell.length_a   1.000
_cell.length_b   1.000
_cell.length_c   1.000
_cell.angle_alpha   90.00
_cell.angle_beta   90.00
_cell.angle_gamma   90.00
#
_symmetry.space_group_name_H-M   'P 1'
#
loop_
_entity.id
_entity.type
_entity.pdbx_description
1 polymer ?
#
loop_
_entity_poly.entity_id
_entity_poly.type
_entity_poly.pdbx_seq_one_letter_code
_entity_poly.pdbx_strand_id
1 'polypeptide(L)'
;MASHCVGLMVPINNTTMEKELPGWLPAGSRCETRKIPRGQGMLTRDTIPAYKAQAMEVAKQLIDAPIEVLAYGCTAASFLSGPQEDAALSDQLSQLLGKPVVTTARAMVQSLQSLKAQKIALVTPYLDEVNEQLKHYLAKSDIHVSAFDSLRAADVTALGQITSSQVATMAHQVMRDDCDAMFIACSQLPTQDILQSLSQAFGRPVLSSIQATAWRASQILHTES
;
A
#
# COMPACT_ATOMS: atom_id res chain seq x y z
N MET A 1 -15.80 -8.94 -21.12
CA MET A 1 -15.49 -8.05 -20.00
C MET A 1 -14.41 -7.10 -20.46
N ALA A 2 -14.51 -5.81 -20.15
CA ALA A 2 -13.48 -4.83 -20.52
C ALA A 2 -12.15 -5.21 -19.81
N SER A 3 -11.05 -5.16 -20.57
CA SER A 3 -9.71 -5.40 -20.02
C SER A 3 -9.14 -4.08 -19.57
N HIS A 4 -9.09 -3.85 -18.25
CA HIS A 4 -8.55 -2.62 -17.68
C HIS A 4 -7.02 -2.61 -17.64
N CYS A 5 -6.43 -1.43 -17.74
CA CYS A 5 -5.00 -1.23 -17.61
C CYS A 5 -4.69 -0.26 -16.47
N VAL A 6 -3.99 -0.75 -15.45
CA VAL A 6 -3.57 0.02 -14.28
C VAL A 6 -2.10 0.37 -14.41
N GLY A 7 -1.76 1.66 -14.35
CA GLY A 7 -0.39 2.07 -14.16
C GLY A 7 0.06 1.72 -12.74
N LEU A 8 1.21 1.10 -12.58
CA LEU A 8 1.76 0.77 -11.27
C LEU A 8 3.16 1.36 -11.12
N MET A 9 3.34 2.22 -10.14
CA MET A 9 4.65 2.75 -9.79
C MET A 9 5.08 2.22 -8.42
N VAL A 10 6.20 1.51 -8.37
CA VAL A 10 6.73 0.91 -7.13
C VAL A 10 8.22 1.20 -6.96
N PRO A 11 8.77 1.17 -5.74
CA PRO A 11 10.21 1.24 -5.53
C PRO A 11 10.94 0.17 -6.34
N ILE A 12 12.14 0.46 -6.84
CA ILE A 12 12.90 -0.46 -7.69
C ILE A 12 13.14 -1.83 -7.05
N ASN A 13 13.24 -1.87 -5.73
CA ASN A 13 13.41 -3.11 -4.95
C ASN A 13 12.10 -3.82 -4.61
N ASN A 14 10.94 -3.27 -4.97
CA ASN A 14 9.66 -3.95 -4.76
C ASN A 14 9.44 -5.02 -5.84
N THR A 15 9.32 -6.27 -5.41
CA THR A 15 9.12 -7.44 -6.26
C THR A 15 7.79 -8.15 -5.98
N THR A 16 7.04 -7.69 -4.98
CA THR A 16 5.80 -8.34 -4.52
C THR A 16 4.56 -7.70 -5.14
N MET A 17 4.42 -6.38 -5.05
CA MET A 17 3.18 -5.72 -5.48
C MET A 17 2.89 -5.89 -6.97
N GLU A 18 3.92 -5.90 -7.83
CA GLU A 18 3.72 -6.14 -9.27
C GLU A 18 3.19 -7.53 -9.61
N LYS A 19 3.44 -8.51 -8.73
CA LYS A 19 2.96 -9.89 -8.88
C LYS A 19 1.56 -10.07 -8.30
N GLU A 20 1.29 -9.47 -7.15
CA GLU A 20 0.04 -9.67 -6.40
C GLU A 20 -1.09 -8.73 -6.82
N LEU A 21 -0.77 -7.47 -7.21
CA LEU A 21 -1.80 -6.47 -7.54
C LEU A 21 -2.77 -6.95 -8.62
N PRO A 22 -2.33 -7.55 -9.75
CA PRO A 22 -3.24 -8.03 -10.79
C PRO A 22 -4.27 -9.05 -10.29
N GLY A 23 -3.90 -9.87 -9.30
CA GLY A 23 -4.80 -10.87 -8.72
C GLY A 23 -5.96 -10.29 -7.89
N TRP A 24 -5.86 -9.02 -7.50
CA TRP A 24 -6.90 -8.30 -6.75
C TRP A 24 -7.72 -7.34 -7.61
N LEU A 25 -7.31 -7.10 -8.84
CA LEU A 25 -8.03 -6.26 -9.80
C LEU A 25 -9.16 -7.04 -10.49
N PRO A 26 -10.09 -6.38 -11.18
CA PRO A 26 -11.09 -7.04 -12.01
C PRO A 26 -10.46 -8.03 -13.01
N ALA A 27 -11.12 -9.16 -13.24
CA ALA A 27 -10.59 -10.22 -14.09
C ALA A 27 -10.24 -9.69 -15.50
N GLY A 28 -9.06 -10.06 -15.99
CA GLY A 28 -8.52 -9.61 -17.27
C GLY A 28 -7.79 -8.27 -17.21
N SER A 29 -7.69 -7.62 -16.05
CA SER A 29 -6.89 -6.42 -15.88
C SER A 29 -5.39 -6.73 -15.99
N ARG A 30 -4.64 -5.74 -16.49
CA ARG A 30 -3.17 -5.79 -16.54
C ARG A 30 -2.55 -4.56 -15.89
N CYS A 31 -1.26 -4.65 -15.54
CA CYS A 31 -0.51 -3.55 -14.98
C CYS A 31 0.63 -3.12 -15.91
N GLU A 32 0.75 -1.81 -16.14
CA GLU A 32 1.92 -1.16 -16.72
C GLU A 32 2.83 -0.69 -15.59
N THR A 33 3.83 -1.51 -15.25
CA THR A 33 4.69 -1.23 -14.08
C THR A 33 5.88 -0.35 -14.45
N ARG A 34 6.16 0.64 -13.60
CA ARG A 34 7.39 1.43 -13.63
C ARG A 34 8.06 1.41 -12.25
N LYS A 35 9.38 1.31 -12.26
CA LYS A 35 10.20 1.23 -11.05
C LYS A 35 10.75 2.60 -10.70
N ILE A 36 10.49 3.06 -9.46
CA ILE A 36 11.01 4.32 -8.96
C ILE A 36 12.40 4.08 -8.37
N PRO A 37 13.44 4.73 -8.89
CA PRO A 37 14.79 4.65 -8.32
C PRO A 37 14.81 5.11 -6.87
N ARG A 38 15.62 4.47 -6.05
CA ARG A 38 15.86 4.86 -4.66
C ARG A 38 17.25 4.39 -4.22
N GLY A 39 17.80 5.03 -3.18
CA GLY A 39 19.02 4.57 -2.52
C GLY A 39 18.85 3.21 -1.81
N GLN A 40 19.94 2.66 -1.30
CA GLN A 40 19.94 1.35 -0.64
C GLN A 40 19.29 1.35 0.75
N GLY A 41 19.21 2.50 1.42
CA GLY A 41 18.62 2.63 2.75
C GLY A 41 17.09 2.54 2.76
N MET A 42 16.50 2.36 3.93
CA MET A 42 15.06 2.49 4.13
C MET A 42 14.61 3.94 3.92
N LEU A 43 13.36 4.13 3.47
CA LEU A 43 12.82 5.48 3.34
C LEU A 43 12.65 6.12 4.73
N THR A 44 13.09 7.37 4.83
CA THR A 44 12.95 8.24 5.99
C THR A 44 12.33 9.56 5.55
N ARG A 45 11.91 10.39 6.48
CA ARG A 45 11.38 11.73 6.15
C ARG A 45 12.36 12.56 5.30
N ASP A 46 13.65 12.47 5.58
CA ASP A 46 14.67 13.24 4.87
C ASP A 46 14.87 12.80 3.42
N THR A 47 14.61 11.51 3.13
CA THR A 47 14.76 10.96 1.78
C THR A 47 13.49 11.08 0.93
N ILE A 48 12.33 11.39 1.53
CA ILE A 48 11.06 11.51 0.82
C ILE A 48 11.06 12.57 -0.28
N PRO A 49 11.59 13.79 -0.10
CA PRO A 49 11.57 14.79 -1.17
C PRO A 49 12.28 14.32 -2.45
N ALA A 50 13.45 13.70 -2.30
CA ALA A 50 14.20 13.15 -3.45
C ALA A 50 13.44 11.97 -4.09
N TYR A 51 12.83 11.11 -3.28
CA TYR A 51 12.04 9.99 -3.79
C TYR A 51 10.79 10.45 -4.56
N LYS A 52 10.09 11.49 -4.08
CA LYS A 52 8.96 12.11 -4.80
C LYS A 52 9.39 12.71 -6.15
N ALA A 53 10.53 13.41 -6.19
CA ALA A 53 11.07 13.93 -7.42
C ALA A 53 11.35 12.82 -8.45
N GLN A 54 11.95 11.71 -8.01
CA GLN A 54 12.14 10.53 -8.86
C GLN A 54 10.81 9.92 -9.32
N ALA A 55 9.80 9.87 -8.46
CA ALA A 55 8.47 9.39 -8.83
C ALA A 55 7.85 10.25 -9.94
N MET A 56 7.96 11.59 -9.86
CA MET A 56 7.47 12.48 -10.90
C MET A 56 8.18 12.27 -12.25
N GLU A 57 9.51 12.05 -12.24
CA GLU A 57 10.26 11.74 -13.47
C GLU A 57 9.84 10.39 -14.07
N VAL A 58 9.66 9.37 -13.25
CA VAL A 58 9.20 8.05 -13.70
C VAL A 58 7.78 8.09 -14.25
N ALA A 59 6.90 8.90 -13.66
CA ALA A 59 5.52 9.06 -14.13
C ALA A 59 5.44 9.57 -15.58
N LYS A 60 6.39 10.37 -16.04
CA LYS A 60 6.45 10.83 -17.43
C LYS A 60 6.48 9.69 -18.44
N GLN A 61 7.02 8.53 -18.07
CA GLN A 61 7.06 7.32 -18.91
C GLN A 61 5.67 6.66 -19.09
N LEU A 62 4.66 7.13 -18.37
CA LEU A 62 3.29 6.64 -18.44
C LEU A 62 2.32 7.60 -19.13
N ILE A 63 2.77 8.77 -19.62
CA ILE A 63 1.92 9.78 -20.25
C ILE A 63 1.14 9.19 -21.44
N ASP A 64 1.83 8.47 -22.32
CA ASP A 64 1.23 7.86 -23.50
C ASP A 64 0.81 6.40 -23.30
N ALA A 65 0.94 5.89 -22.07
CA ALA A 65 0.53 4.52 -21.76
C ALA A 65 -1.01 4.41 -21.68
N PRO A 66 -1.59 3.29 -22.12
CA PRO A 66 -3.05 3.10 -22.14
C PRO A 66 -3.60 2.77 -20.75
N ILE A 67 -3.14 3.51 -19.71
CA ILE A 67 -3.60 3.32 -18.34
C ILE A 67 -4.87 4.11 -18.08
N GLU A 68 -5.75 3.57 -17.25
CA GLU A 68 -7.00 4.21 -16.82
C GLU A 68 -6.87 4.83 -15.42
N VAL A 69 -6.05 4.24 -14.56
CA VAL A 69 -5.75 4.72 -13.22
C VAL A 69 -4.29 4.45 -12.89
N LEU A 70 -3.63 5.33 -12.13
CA LEU A 70 -2.29 5.10 -11.60
C LEU A 70 -2.37 4.64 -10.14
N ALA A 71 -1.71 3.53 -9.80
CA ALA A 71 -1.42 3.09 -8.44
C ALA A 71 0.01 3.51 -8.04
N TYR A 72 0.14 4.43 -7.07
CA TYR A 72 1.41 4.79 -6.45
C TYR A 72 1.70 3.83 -5.30
N GLY A 73 2.45 2.78 -5.60
CA GLY A 73 2.60 1.56 -4.82
C GLY A 73 3.71 1.61 -3.77
N CYS A 74 3.88 2.71 -3.04
CA CYS A 74 4.84 2.82 -1.95
C CYS A 74 4.20 3.31 -0.66
N THR A 75 3.80 2.38 0.22
CA THR A 75 3.10 2.70 1.47
C THR A 75 3.89 3.67 2.34
N ALA A 76 5.20 3.40 2.55
CA ALA A 76 6.05 4.24 3.38
C ALA A 76 6.20 5.66 2.84
N ALA A 77 6.40 5.82 1.52
CA ALA A 77 6.54 7.15 0.93
C ALA A 77 5.27 8.00 1.10
N SER A 78 4.10 7.36 1.02
CA SER A 78 2.81 8.04 1.20
C SER A 78 2.62 8.51 2.64
N PHE A 79 2.66 7.61 3.64
CA PHE A 79 2.37 8.03 5.02
C PHE A 79 3.49 8.87 5.68
N LEU A 80 4.77 8.66 5.32
CA LEU A 80 5.88 9.49 5.82
C LEU A 80 5.78 10.94 5.36
N SER A 81 5.18 11.17 4.20
CA SER A 81 4.87 12.51 3.72
C SER A 81 3.78 13.19 4.56
N GLY A 82 2.92 12.42 5.18
CA GLY A 82 1.69 12.90 5.83
C GLY A 82 0.54 13.10 4.83
N PRO A 83 -0.72 13.19 5.31
CA PRO A 83 -1.90 13.16 4.45
C PRO A 83 -1.98 14.30 3.42
N GLN A 84 -1.53 15.50 3.79
CA GLN A 84 -1.57 16.67 2.90
C GLN A 84 -0.58 16.55 1.74
N GLU A 85 0.66 16.16 2.04
CA GLU A 85 1.70 15.98 1.05
C GLU A 85 1.47 14.74 0.15
N ASP A 86 0.84 13.69 0.69
CA ASP A 86 0.41 12.53 -0.10
C ASP A 86 -0.70 12.93 -1.08
N ALA A 87 -1.67 13.75 -0.64
CA ALA A 87 -2.70 14.31 -1.51
C ALA A 87 -2.10 15.21 -2.59
N ALA A 88 -1.19 16.12 -2.23
CA ALA A 88 -0.53 17.01 -3.19
C ALA A 88 0.26 16.23 -4.26
N LEU A 89 0.97 15.15 -3.88
CA LEU A 89 1.64 14.29 -4.85
C LEU A 89 0.64 13.57 -5.76
N SER A 90 -0.45 13.06 -5.20
CA SER A 90 -1.54 12.45 -5.98
C SER A 90 -2.10 13.40 -7.03
N ASP A 91 -2.36 14.66 -6.65
CA ASP A 91 -2.88 15.69 -7.54
C ASP A 91 -1.86 16.06 -8.65
N GLN A 92 -0.58 16.21 -8.31
CA GLN A 92 0.48 16.48 -9.28
C GLN A 92 0.62 15.34 -10.31
N LEU A 93 0.61 14.07 -9.84
CA LEU A 93 0.65 12.91 -10.72
C LEU A 93 -0.61 12.84 -11.60
N SER A 94 -1.78 13.14 -11.04
CA SER A 94 -3.04 13.15 -11.78
C SER A 94 -3.06 14.25 -12.86
N GLN A 95 -2.57 15.44 -12.56
CA GLN A 95 -2.43 16.52 -13.53
C GLN A 95 -1.45 16.16 -14.65
N LEU A 96 -0.30 15.54 -14.30
CA LEU A 96 0.71 15.14 -15.27
C LEU A 96 0.19 14.09 -16.25
N LEU A 97 -0.57 13.11 -15.75
CA LEU A 97 -1.02 11.95 -16.54
C LEU A 97 -2.41 12.13 -17.13
N GLY A 98 -3.20 13.09 -16.66
CA GLY A 98 -4.62 13.22 -17.00
C GLY A 98 -5.44 12.00 -16.53
N LYS A 99 -5.02 11.30 -15.48
CA LYS A 99 -5.62 10.07 -14.96
C LYS A 99 -5.79 10.12 -13.44
N PRO A 100 -6.81 9.44 -12.88
CA PRO A 100 -6.94 9.31 -11.43
C PRO A 100 -5.72 8.61 -10.83
N VAL A 101 -5.38 8.97 -9.58
CA VAL A 101 -4.25 8.39 -8.85
C VAL A 101 -4.70 7.82 -7.51
N VAL A 102 -4.27 6.60 -7.21
CA VAL A 102 -4.45 5.91 -5.95
C VAL A 102 -3.10 5.82 -5.25
N THR A 103 -2.97 6.45 -4.08
CA THR A 103 -1.81 6.22 -3.21
C THR A 103 -2.11 5.12 -2.20
N THR A 104 -1.12 4.28 -1.91
CA THR A 104 -1.32 3.09 -1.07
C THR A 104 -1.73 3.44 0.36
N ALA A 105 -1.18 4.51 0.96
CA ALA A 105 -1.56 4.90 2.32
C ALA A 105 -2.98 5.50 2.39
N ARG A 106 -3.39 6.26 1.37
CA ARG A 106 -4.77 6.77 1.29
C ARG A 106 -5.77 5.63 1.06
N ALA A 107 -5.42 4.66 0.21
CA ALA A 107 -6.24 3.47 0.01
C ALA A 107 -6.39 2.63 1.29
N MET A 108 -5.33 2.51 2.09
CA MET A 108 -5.37 1.90 3.43
C MET A 108 -6.43 2.55 4.31
N VAL A 109 -6.39 3.87 4.47
CA VAL A 109 -7.36 4.61 5.28
C VAL A 109 -8.78 4.42 4.75
N GLN A 110 -8.98 4.60 3.44
CA GLN A 110 -10.30 4.48 2.81
C GLN A 110 -10.89 3.08 2.94
N SER A 111 -10.07 2.02 2.81
CA SER A 111 -10.54 0.65 2.98
C SER A 111 -10.95 0.34 4.42
N LEU A 112 -10.21 0.81 5.42
CA LEU A 112 -10.57 0.68 6.83
C LEU A 112 -11.83 1.46 7.18
N GLN A 113 -11.98 2.69 6.67
CA GLN A 113 -13.18 3.50 6.85
C GLN A 113 -14.41 2.87 6.20
N SER A 114 -14.28 2.22 5.03
CA SER A 114 -15.38 1.52 4.37
C SER A 114 -15.93 0.34 5.20
N LEU A 115 -15.07 -0.26 6.03
CA LEU A 115 -15.42 -1.29 7.01
C LEU A 115 -15.87 -0.71 8.36
N LYS A 116 -15.84 0.63 8.53
CA LYS A 116 -16.06 1.32 9.80
C LYS A 116 -15.12 0.83 10.91
N ALA A 117 -13.93 0.36 10.55
CA ALA A 117 -12.92 -0.13 11.48
C ALA A 117 -12.22 1.06 12.15
N GLN A 118 -12.41 1.22 13.45
CA GLN A 118 -11.78 2.28 14.26
C GLN A 118 -10.64 1.74 15.11
N LYS A 119 -10.73 0.50 15.59
CA LYS A 119 -9.67 -0.17 16.35
C LYS A 119 -9.07 -1.29 15.51
N ILE A 120 -7.78 -1.19 15.22
CA ILE A 120 -7.13 -2.17 14.37
C ILE A 120 -5.94 -2.85 15.04
N ALA A 121 -5.70 -4.11 14.63
CA ALA A 121 -4.42 -4.76 14.75
C ALA A 121 -3.56 -4.37 13.55
N LEU A 122 -2.29 -4.04 13.77
CA LEU A 122 -1.38 -3.59 12.72
C LEU A 122 -0.11 -4.45 12.69
N VAL A 123 0.21 -4.99 11.52
CA VAL A 123 1.46 -5.71 11.23
C VAL A 123 2.25 -4.95 10.18
N THR A 124 3.54 -4.75 10.41
CA THR A 124 4.43 -4.02 9.51
C THR A 124 5.81 -4.68 9.40
N PRO A 125 6.65 -4.30 8.44
CA PRO A 125 8.06 -4.68 8.43
C PRO A 125 8.99 -3.57 8.90
N TYR A 126 8.47 -2.39 9.32
CA TYR A 126 9.27 -1.18 9.52
C TYR A 126 9.99 -1.16 10.88
N LEU A 127 11.01 -0.31 10.99
CA LEU A 127 11.64 0.03 12.27
C LEU A 127 10.71 0.92 13.10
N ASP A 128 10.96 0.97 14.40
CA ASP A 128 10.03 1.58 15.37
C ASP A 128 9.72 3.05 15.06
N GLU A 129 10.70 3.85 14.65
CA GLU A 129 10.48 5.25 14.26
C GLU A 129 9.48 5.40 13.10
N VAL A 130 9.58 4.54 12.08
CA VAL A 130 8.67 4.54 10.92
C VAL A 130 7.30 4.04 11.32
N ASN A 131 7.22 3.08 12.24
CA ASN A 131 5.97 2.57 12.79
C ASN A 131 5.19 3.66 13.55
N GLU A 132 5.87 4.48 14.35
CA GLU A 132 5.22 5.60 15.04
C GLU A 132 4.65 6.64 14.07
N GLN A 133 5.34 6.90 12.94
CA GLN A 133 4.81 7.76 11.89
C GLN A 133 3.53 7.18 11.25
N LEU A 134 3.49 5.86 11.02
CA LEU A 134 2.31 5.19 10.48
C LEU A 134 1.12 5.24 11.46
N LYS A 135 1.36 4.96 12.74
CA LYS A 135 0.31 5.08 13.79
C LYS A 135 -0.24 6.50 13.86
N HIS A 136 0.65 7.50 13.81
CA HIS A 136 0.24 8.90 13.79
C HIS A 136 -0.56 9.26 12.52
N TYR A 137 -0.17 8.72 11.36
CA TYR A 137 -0.91 8.91 10.11
C TYR A 137 -2.34 8.34 10.21
N LEU A 138 -2.49 7.13 10.74
CA LEU A 138 -3.79 6.48 10.94
C LEU A 138 -4.67 7.24 11.94
N ALA A 139 -4.10 7.69 13.06
CA ALA A 139 -4.80 8.44 14.08
C ALA A 139 -5.42 9.75 13.56
N LYS A 140 -4.82 10.41 12.55
CA LYS A 140 -5.41 11.58 11.87
C LYS A 140 -6.72 11.28 11.13
N SER A 141 -7.05 10.02 10.94
CA SER A 141 -8.27 9.54 10.29
C SER A 141 -9.17 8.76 11.25
N ASP A 142 -9.01 8.98 12.56
CA ASP A 142 -9.75 8.33 13.65
C ASP A 142 -9.61 6.78 13.63
N ILE A 143 -8.45 6.29 13.17
CA ILE A 143 -8.11 4.86 13.18
C ILE A 143 -7.04 4.64 14.25
N HIS A 144 -7.39 3.88 15.29
CA HIS A 144 -6.54 3.61 16.45
C HIS A 144 -5.91 2.22 16.36
N VAL A 145 -4.59 2.17 16.49
CA VAL A 145 -3.84 0.92 16.55
C VAL A 145 -3.88 0.39 17.98
N SER A 146 -4.74 -0.62 18.23
CA SER A 146 -4.93 -1.24 19.56
C SER A 146 -3.95 -2.38 19.81
N ALA A 147 -3.51 -3.05 18.76
CA ALA A 147 -2.52 -4.12 18.82
C ALA A 147 -1.51 -3.96 17.68
N PHE A 148 -0.23 -4.21 17.97
CA PHE A 148 0.83 -3.92 17.00
C PHE A 148 2.04 -4.79 17.22
N ASP A 149 2.65 -5.25 16.13
CA ASP A 149 4.05 -5.66 16.08
C ASP A 149 4.63 -5.48 14.67
N SER A 150 5.95 -5.62 14.57
CA SER A 150 6.70 -5.39 13.34
C SER A 150 7.82 -6.40 13.16
N LEU A 151 8.03 -6.84 11.92
CA LEU A 151 9.16 -7.69 11.52
C LEU A 151 10.50 -6.98 11.55
N ARG A 152 10.51 -5.65 11.70
CA ARG A 152 11.71 -4.79 11.86
C ARG A 152 12.82 -5.12 10.87
N ALA A 153 12.49 -5.22 9.58
CA ALA A 153 13.48 -5.44 8.53
C ALA A 153 14.58 -4.39 8.60
N ALA A 154 15.83 -4.83 8.74
CA ALA A 154 16.97 -3.93 8.93
C ALA A 154 17.26 -3.08 7.68
N ASP A 155 17.00 -3.63 6.50
CA ASP A 155 17.24 -2.99 5.21
C ASP A 155 16.29 -3.53 4.12
N VAL A 156 16.44 -3.03 2.90
CA VAL A 156 15.60 -3.42 1.76
C VAL A 156 15.82 -4.87 1.32
N THR A 157 16.97 -5.45 1.59
CA THR A 157 17.27 -6.87 1.28
C THR A 157 16.53 -7.77 2.25
N ALA A 158 16.65 -7.51 3.55
CA ALA A 158 15.90 -8.22 4.60
C ALA A 158 14.39 -8.08 4.39
N LEU A 159 13.91 -6.89 4.02
CA LEU A 159 12.51 -6.67 3.67
C LEU A 159 12.06 -7.55 2.50
N GLY A 160 12.88 -7.68 1.47
CA GLY A 160 12.59 -8.51 0.29
C GLY A 160 12.58 -10.02 0.55
N GLN A 161 13.15 -10.47 1.67
CA GLN A 161 13.23 -11.87 2.07
C GLN A 161 12.08 -12.30 2.99
N ILE A 162 11.25 -11.38 3.46
CA ILE A 162 10.10 -11.72 4.31
C ILE A 162 9.12 -12.58 3.52
N THR A 163 8.73 -13.71 4.12
CA THR A 163 7.78 -14.67 3.55
C THR A 163 6.36 -14.44 4.07
N SER A 164 5.34 -14.89 3.31
CA SER A 164 3.95 -14.85 3.76
C SER A 164 3.72 -15.64 5.05
N SER A 165 4.45 -16.73 5.25
CA SER A 165 4.40 -17.52 6.51
C SER A 165 4.86 -16.70 7.73
N GLN A 166 5.93 -15.90 7.61
CA GLN A 166 6.38 -15.00 8.69
C GLN A 166 5.34 -13.92 8.98
N VAL A 167 4.73 -13.36 7.92
CA VAL A 167 3.63 -12.38 8.07
C VAL A 167 2.44 -13.01 8.77
N ALA A 168 2.01 -14.21 8.36
CA ALA A 168 0.90 -14.92 8.98
C ALA A 168 1.17 -15.26 10.45
N THR A 169 2.38 -15.73 10.78
CA THR A 169 2.77 -16.00 12.18
C THR A 169 2.64 -14.75 13.04
N MET A 170 3.15 -13.61 12.57
CA MET A 170 3.03 -12.34 13.29
C MET A 170 1.57 -11.89 13.40
N ALA A 171 0.77 -12.06 12.35
CA ALA A 171 -0.66 -11.72 12.36
C ALA A 171 -1.40 -12.47 13.47
N HIS A 172 -1.13 -13.76 13.66
CA HIS A 172 -1.70 -14.55 14.77
C HIS A 172 -1.26 -14.08 16.16
N GLN A 173 -0.04 -13.56 16.29
CA GLN A 173 0.47 -13.04 17.56
C GLN A 173 -0.13 -11.68 17.92
N VAL A 174 -0.46 -10.87 16.91
CA VAL A 174 -0.88 -9.48 17.07
C VAL A 174 -2.39 -9.34 17.20
N MET A 175 -3.19 -10.19 16.54
CA MET A 175 -4.65 -10.05 16.55
C MET A 175 -5.22 -10.12 17.97
N ARG A 176 -6.24 -9.27 18.25
CA ARG A 176 -6.98 -9.22 19.52
C ARG A 176 -8.47 -9.18 19.24
N ASP A 177 -9.25 -9.66 20.19
CA ASP A 177 -10.73 -9.75 20.07
C ASP A 177 -11.42 -8.39 20.01
N ASP A 178 -10.80 -7.35 20.58
CA ASP A 178 -11.32 -5.97 20.57
C ASP A 178 -10.95 -5.18 19.31
N CYS A 179 -10.24 -5.77 18.35
CA CYS A 179 -9.95 -5.15 17.07
C CYS A 179 -11.10 -5.38 16.08
N ASP A 180 -11.48 -4.31 15.36
CA ASP A 180 -12.49 -4.38 14.28
C ASP A 180 -11.94 -5.05 13.03
N ALA A 181 -10.66 -4.86 12.75
CA ALA A 181 -9.94 -5.40 11.60
C ALA A 181 -8.44 -5.52 11.87
N MET A 182 -7.73 -6.24 11.01
CA MET A 182 -6.27 -6.19 10.92
C MET A 182 -5.83 -5.52 9.62
N PHE A 183 -4.75 -4.74 9.69
CA PHE A 183 -4.08 -4.22 8.50
C PHE A 183 -2.62 -4.65 8.45
N ILE A 184 -2.19 -5.23 7.33
CA ILE A 184 -0.80 -5.62 7.04
C ILE A 184 -0.22 -4.55 6.12
N ALA A 185 0.61 -3.67 6.68
CA ALA A 185 1.07 -2.45 6.01
C ALA A 185 2.47 -2.60 5.43
N CYS A 186 2.58 -2.74 4.17
CA CYS A 186 3.72 -2.57 3.26
C CYS A 186 3.44 -3.26 1.93
N SER A 187 3.62 -2.57 0.82
CA SER A 187 3.44 -3.13 -0.53
C SER A 187 4.51 -4.18 -0.93
N GLN A 188 5.54 -4.38 -0.10
CA GLN A 188 6.55 -5.43 -0.30
C GLN A 188 6.22 -6.72 0.45
N LEU A 189 5.32 -6.69 1.45
CA LEU A 189 4.94 -7.91 2.16
C LEU A 189 4.07 -8.82 1.29
N PRO A 190 4.41 -10.10 1.12
CA PRO A 190 3.58 -11.06 0.41
C PRO A 190 2.37 -11.43 1.28
N THR A 191 1.16 -11.21 0.73
CA THR A 191 -0.08 -11.31 1.49
C THR A 191 -1.20 -12.03 0.74
N GLN A 192 -1.10 -12.17 -0.57
CA GLN A 192 -2.21 -12.66 -1.40
C GLN A 192 -2.72 -14.05 -0.98
N ASP A 193 -1.83 -14.93 -0.60
CA ASP A 193 -2.12 -16.31 -0.22
C ASP A 193 -2.61 -16.49 1.23
N ILE A 194 -2.50 -15.47 2.08
CA ILE A 194 -2.80 -15.57 3.51
C ILE A 194 -4.01 -14.75 3.98
N LEU A 195 -4.42 -13.69 3.26
CA LEU A 195 -5.46 -12.77 3.76
C LEU A 195 -6.80 -13.46 4.02
N GLN A 196 -7.22 -14.36 3.13
CA GLN A 196 -8.48 -15.06 3.27
C GLN A 196 -8.48 -16.01 4.47
N SER A 197 -7.43 -16.81 4.63
CA SER A 197 -7.30 -17.75 5.75
C SER A 197 -7.20 -17.03 7.09
N LEU A 198 -6.45 -15.91 7.16
CA LEU A 198 -6.37 -15.08 8.36
C LEU A 198 -7.73 -14.46 8.71
N SER A 199 -8.45 -13.94 7.73
CA SER A 199 -9.80 -13.38 7.95
C SER A 199 -10.78 -14.42 8.49
N GLN A 200 -10.72 -15.64 7.96
CA GLN A 200 -11.53 -16.77 8.44
C GLN A 200 -11.13 -17.18 9.87
N ALA A 201 -9.85 -17.28 10.14
CA ALA A 201 -9.34 -17.67 11.45
C ALA A 201 -9.72 -16.67 12.56
N PHE A 202 -9.70 -15.37 12.24
CA PHE A 202 -10.00 -14.33 13.22
C PHE A 202 -11.49 -13.96 13.30
N GLY A 203 -12.31 -14.37 12.32
CA GLY A 203 -13.69 -13.88 12.20
C GLY A 203 -13.76 -12.36 12.03
N ARG A 204 -12.71 -11.74 11.52
CA ARG A 204 -12.53 -10.29 11.32
C ARG A 204 -11.86 -10.02 9.98
N PRO A 205 -12.13 -8.87 9.32
CA PRO A 205 -11.42 -8.50 8.10
C PRO A 205 -9.92 -8.38 8.32
N VAL A 206 -9.13 -8.98 7.43
CA VAL A 206 -7.68 -8.78 7.33
C VAL A 206 -7.39 -8.19 5.97
N LEU A 207 -6.80 -7.01 5.95
CA LEU A 207 -6.48 -6.23 4.75
C LEU A 207 -4.97 -6.08 4.58
N SER A 208 -4.53 -5.82 3.36
CA SER A 208 -3.14 -5.45 3.08
C SER A 208 -3.03 -4.18 2.23
N SER A 209 -1.82 -3.61 2.22
CA SER A 209 -1.52 -2.46 1.36
C SER A 209 -1.82 -2.73 -0.12
N ILE A 210 -1.49 -3.92 -0.61
CA ILE A 210 -1.70 -4.28 -2.02
C ILE A 210 -3.20 -4.43 -2.31
N GLN A 211 -3.92 -5.19 -1.48
CA GLN A 211 -5.36 -5.40 -1.65
C GLN A 211 -6.15 -4.09 -1.54
N ALA A 212 -5.83 -3.24 -0.56
CA ALA A 212 -6.48 -1.94 -0.40
C ALA A 212 -6.27 -1.02 -1.63
N THR A 213 -5.06 -1.04 -2.21
CA THR A 213 -4.76 -0.29 -3.44
C THR A 213 -5.58 -0.82 -4.61
N ALA A 214 -5.65 -2.14 -4.79
CA ALA A 214 -6.45 -2.76 -5.84
C ALA A 214 -7.95 -2.47 -5.66
N TRP A 215 -8.45 -2.58 -4.43
CA TRP A 215 -9.84 -2.26 -4.11
C TRP A 215 -10.20 -0.83 -4.53
N ARG A 216 -9.34 0.14 -4.19
CA ARG A 216 -9.60 1.54 -4.55
C ARG A 216 -9.49 1.78 -6.05
N ALA A 217 -8.50 1.20 -6.72
CA ALA A 217 -8.37 1.27 -8.17
C ALA A 217 -9.60 0.68 -8.88
N SER A 218 -10.08 -0.48 -8.42
CA SER A 218 -11.28 -1.12 -8.97
C SER A 218 -12.53 -0.25 -8.85
N GLN A 219 -12.71 0.48 -7.74
CA GLN A 219 -13.83 1.41 -7.59
C GLN A 219 -13.80 2.54 -8.62
N ILE A 220 -12.62 3.06 -8.95
CA ILE A 220 -12.45 4.10 -9.97
C ILE A 220 -12.79 3.53 -11.35
N LEU A 221 -12.25 2.35 -11.67
CA LEU A 221 -12.49 1.69 -12.95
C LEU A 221 -13.98 1.39 -13.21
N HIS A 222 -14.76 1.08 -12.17
CA HIS A 222 -16.20 0.82 -12.31
C HIS A 222 -17.04 2.10 -12.44
N THR A 223 -16.53 3.27 -12.01
CA THR A 223 -17.27 4.55 -12.09
C THR A 223 -17.12 5.22 -13.46
N GLU A 224 -16.09 4.86 -14.21
CA GLU A 224 -15.81 5.41 -15.55
C GLU A 224 -16.32 4.50 -16.69
N SER A 225 -16.95 3.37 -16.35
CA SER A 225 -17.58 2.42 -17.29
C SER A 225 -19.08 2.65 -17.38
#